data_375aa32c4fa9c299776c911ca1b180b7
#
_entry.id   375aa32c4fa9c299776c911ca1b180b7
#
_cell.length_a   1.000
_cell.length_b   1.000
_cell.length_c   1.000
_cell.angle_alpha   90.00
_cell.angle_beta   90.00
_cell.angle_gamma   90.00
#
_symmetry.space_group_name_H-M   'P 1'
#
loop_
_entity.id
_entity.type
_entity.pdbx_description
1 polymer ?
#
loop_
_entity_poly.entity_id
_entity_poly.type
_entity_poly.pdbx_seq_one_letter_code
_entity_poly.pdbx_strand_id
1 'polypeptide(L)'
;MGNKIQCAHILVEKQSQSLRIMERIKKGEKFGKLARELSLCPSAKREGNLGYFGRGKMVNEFENTAFKLQVGEISDPVKTKFGYHIIKRLS
;
A
#
# COMPACT_ATOMS: atom_id res chain seq x y z
N MET A 1 2.63 6.02 -23.28
CA MET A 1 2.34 5.02 -22.95
C MET A 1 2.45 4.59 -21.61
N GLY A 2 1.71 4.08 -21.02
CA GLY A 2 1.38 3.44 -19.88
C GLY A 2 2.36 3.09 -18.80
N ASN A 3 3.28 3.93 -18.53
CA ASN A 3 4.25 3.64 -17.50
C ASN A 3 3.85 4.09 -16.10
N LYS A 4 2.59 4.50 -15.96
CA LYS A 4 2.07 4.92 -14.65
C LYS A 4 1.05 3.93 -14.15
N ILE A 5 1.09 3.68 -12.85
CA ILE A 5 0.11 2.84 -12.18
C ILE A 5 -0.50 3.62 -11.03
N GLN A 6 -1.64 3.16 -10.55
CA GLN A 6 -2.28 3.75 -9.37
C GLN A 6 -2.31 2.73 -8.25
N CYS A 7 -1.86 3.16 -7.07
CA CYS A 7 -1.84 2.30 -5.90
C CYS A 7 -2.41 3.01 -4.69
N ALA A 8 -2.88 2.21 -3.75
CA ALA A 8 -3.16 2.64 -2.40
C ALA A 8 -2.22 1.90 -1.47
N HIS A 9 -1.96 2.46 -0.28
CA HIS A 9 -1.14 1.76 0.68
C HIS A 9 -1.56 2.06 2.11
N ILE A 10 -1.11 1.19 3.00
CA ILE A 10 -1.24 1.39 4.45
C ILE A 10 0.17 1.37 5.00
N LEU A 11 0.57 2.46 5.65
CA LEU A 11 1.89 2.58 6.26
C LEU A 11 1.76 2.47 7.76
N VAL A 12 2.53 1.56 8.37
CA VAL A 12 2.59 1.42 9.82
C VAL A 12 4.05 1.30 10.26
N GLU A 13 4.29 1.52 11.53
CA GLU A 13 5.65 1.57 12.05
C GLU A 13 6.28 0.20 12.21
N LYS A 14 5.50 -0.80 12.66
CA LYS A 14 6.04 -2.10 13.04
C LYS A 14 5.52 -3.22 12.16
N GLN A 15 6.38 -4.23 11.97
CA GLN A 15 5.99 -5.39 11.19
C GLN A 15 4.78 -6.11 11.79
N SER A 16 4.74 -6.22 13.11
CA SER A 16 3.62 -6.89 13.78
C SER A 16 2.29 -6.22 13.47
N GLN A 17 2.30 -4.89 13.34
CA GLN A 17 1.09 -4.16 12.96
C GLN A 17 0.66 -4.49 11.55
N SER A 18 1.63 -4.57 10.62
CA SER A 18 1.32 -4.89 9.23
C SER A 18 0.76 -6.31 9.10
N LEU A 19 1.30 -7.26 9.86
CA LEU A 19 0.82 -8.63 9.81
C LEU A 19 -0.61 -8.74 10.36
N ARG A 20 -0.92 -7.98 11.39
CA ARG A 20 -2.28 -7.95 11.93
C ARG A 20 -3.26 -7.38 10.91
N ILE A 21 -2.86 -6.35 10.19
CA ILE A 21 -3.69 -5.77 9.14
C ILE A 21 -3.93 -6.78 8.03
N MET A 22 -2.90 -7.53 7.64
CA MET A 22 -3.05 -8.57 6.63
C MET A 22 -4.11 -9.59 7.04
N GLU A 23 -4.12 -9.98 8.32
CA GLU A 23 -5.14 -10.91 8.82
C GLU A 23 -6.54 -10.32 8.71
N ARG A 24 -6.69 -9.04 9.04
CA ARG A 24 -7.99 -8.37 8.96
C ARG A 24 -8.48 -8.29 7.52
N ILE A 25 -7.57 -8.05 6.57
CA ILE A 25 -7.92 -8.05 5.16
C ILE A 25 -8.41 -9.44 4.73
N LYS A 26 -7.71 -10.49 5.17
CA LYS A 26 -8.11 -11.86 4.84
C LYS A 26 -9.48 -12.21 5.40
N LYS A 27 -9.87 -11.59 6.50
CA LYS A 27 -11.17 -11.81 7.10
C LYS A 27 -12.28 -11.00 6.43
N GLY A 28 -11.96 -10.22 5.42
CA GLY A 28 -12.95 -9.49 4.65
C GLY A 28 -13.08 -8.01 4.96
N GLU A 29 -12.25 -7.47 5.84
CA GLU A 29 -12.29 -6.03 6.09
C GLU A 29 -11.73 -5.28 4.89
N LYS A 30 -12.31 -4.13 4.62
CA LYS A 30 -11.96 -3.38 3.42
C LYS A 30 -10.64 -2.64 3.59
N PHE A 31 -9.80 -2.73 2.57
CA PHE A 31 -8.49 -2.10 2.56
C PHE A 31 -8.58 -0.60 2.85
N GLY A 32 -9.48 0.09 2.16
CA GLY A 32 -9.61 1.54 2.32
C GLY A 32 -10.01 1.95 3.73
N LYS A 33 -10.86 1.16 4.36
CA LYS A 33 -11.27 1.43 5.73
C LYS A 33 -10.08 1.29 6.68
N LEU A 34 -9.28 0.23 6.51
CA LEU A 34 -8.11 0.01 7.34
C LEU A 34 -7.07 1.08 7.12
N ALA A 35 -6.90 1.54 5.87
CA ALA A 35 -5.98 2.62 5.57
C ALA A 35 -6.39 3.90 6.31
N ARG A 36 -7.69 4.22 6.28
CA ARG A 36 -8.21 5.42 6.93
C ARG A 36 -7.98 5.38 8.43
N GLU A 37 -8.16 4.21 9.04
CA GLU A 37 -8.04 4.06 10.49
C GLU A 37 -6.60 3.99 10.97
N LEU A 38 -5.73 3.32 10.22
CA LEU A 38 -4.46 2.87 10.77
C LEU A 38 -3.22 3.40 10.06
N SER A 39 -3.35 3.89 8.82
CA SER A 39 -2.18 4.33 8.07
C SER A 39 -1.60 5.61 8.63
N LEU A 40 -0.28 5.66 8.73
CA LEU A 40 0.44 6.84 9.20
C LEU A 40 0.64 7.88 8.09
N CYS A 41 0.38 7.50 6.84
CA CYS A 41 0.56 8.39 5.71
C CYS A 41 -0.64 9.33 5.56
N PRO A 42 -0.42 10.60 5.14
CA PRO A 42 -1.55 11.51 4.89
C PRO A 42 -2.57 10.99 3.89
N SER A 43 -2.16 10.06 3.01
CA SER A 43 -3.08 9.45 2.06
C SER A 43 -4.19 8.64 2.75
N ALA A 44 -4.07 8.39 4.05
CA ALA A 44 -5.13 7.73 4.82
C ALA A 44 -6.48 8.41 4.61
N LYS A 45 -6.49 9.72 4.47
CA LYS A 45 -7.72 10.48 4.25
C LYS A 45 -8.41 10.11 2.94
N ARG A 46 -7.67 9.54 2.00
CA ARG A 46 -8.20 9.08 0.72
C ARG A 46 -8.15 7.55 0.64
N GLU A 47 -8.29 6.90 1.78
CA GLU A 47 -8.27 5.45 1.87
C GLU A 47 -6.97 4.84 1.37
N GLY A 48 -5.88 5.60 1.54
CA GLY A 48 -4.56 5.18 1.15
C GLY A 48 -4.19 5.45 -0.30
N ASN A 49 -5.10 6.03 -1.08
CA ASN A 49 -4.88 6.24 -2.51
C ASN A 49 -3.77 7.26 -2.74
N LEU A 50 -2.73 6.84 -3.44
CA LEU A 50 -1.57 7.68 -3.76
C LEU A 50 -1.68 8.35 -5.12
N GLY A 51 -2.75 8.02 -5.88
CA GLY A 51 -2.88 8.50 -7.24
C GLY A 51 -1.96 7.75 -8.18
N TYR A 52 -1.84 8.26 -9.39
CA TYR A 52 -0.97 7.66 -10.40
C TYR A 52 0.47 8.10 -10.20
N PHE A 53 1.40 7.19 -10.42
CA PHE A 53 2.82 7.52 -10.35
C PHE A 53 3.60 6.59 -11.29
N GLY A 54 4.72 7.09 -11.78
CA GLY A 54 5.62 6.31 -12.60
C GLY A 54 6.84 5.89 -11.80
N ARG A 55 7.79 5.28 -12.48
CA ARG A 55 9.05 4.90 -11.85
C ARG A 55 9.84 6.15 -11.49
N GLY A 56 10.62 6.06 -10.40
CA GLY A 56 11.43 7.18 -9.94
C GLY A 56 10.72 8.09 -8.94
N LYS A 57 9.44 7.87 -8.66
CA LYS A 57 8.70 8.70 -7.71
C LYS A 57 8.73 8.15 -6.30
N MET A 58 8.64 6.82 -6.16
CA MET A 58 8.59 6.17 -4.86
C MET A 58 9.94 5.57 -4.52
N VAL A 59 10.16 5.25 -3.23
CA VAL A 59 11.38 4.55 -2.85
C VAL A 59 11.41 3.19 -3.54
N ASN A 60 12.62 2.68 -3.78
CA ASN A 60 12.82 1.50 -4.62
C ASN A 60 12.02 0.28 -4.17
N GLU A 61 12.01 0.00 -2.87
CA GLU A 61 11.32 -1.17 -2.36
C GLU A 61 9.82 -1.10 -2.65
N PHE A 62 9.24 0.08 -2.49
CA PHE A 62 7.83 0.29 -2.77
C PHE A 62 7.57 0.14 -4.27
N GLU A 63 8.36 0.82 -5.08
CA GLU A 63 8.18 0.80 -6.53
C GLU A 63 8.29 -0.61 -7.09
N ASN A 64 9.31 -1.34 -6.70
CA ASN A 64 9.52 -2.69 -7.22
C ASN A 64 8.34 -3.60 -6.92
N THR A 65 7.80 -3.51 -5.70
CA THR A 65 6.64 -4.31 -5.34
C THR A 65 5.41 -3.86 -6.11
N ALA A 66 5.15 -2.55 -6.12
CA ALA A 66 3.94 -2.01 -6.73
C ALA A 66 3.82 -2.38 -8.21
N PHE A 67 4.93 -2.31 -8.95
CA PHE A 67 4.91 -2.59 -10.38
C PHE A 67 4.80 -4.08 -10.69
N LYS A 68 5.05 -4.95 -9.71
CA LYS A 68 4.86 -6.40 -9.89
C LYS A 68 3.45 -6.85 -9.57
N LEU A 69 2.67 -6.04 -8.87
CA LEU A 69 1.30 -6.40 -8.52
C LEU A 69 0.41 -6.34 -9.75
N GLN A 70 -0.56 -7.23 -9.80
CA GLN A 70 -1.64 -7.15 -10.78
C GLN A 70 -2.72 -6.22 -10.23
N VAL A 71 -3.53 -5.66 -11.13
CA VAL A 71 -4.63 -4.79 -10.71
C VAL A 71 -5.53 -5.54 -9.74
N GLY A 72 -5.78 -4.92 -8.58
CA GLY A 72 -6.59 -5.51 -7.52
C GLY A 72 -5.80 -6.33 -6.51
N GLU A 73 -4.55 -6.63 -6.79
CA GLU A 73 -3.73 -7.46 -5.91
C GLU A 73 -3.19 -6.63 -4.75
N ILE A 74 -3.07 -7.27 -3.58
CA ILE A 74 -2.53 -6.66 -2.36
C ILE A 74 -1.21 -7.34 -2.02
N SER A 75 -0.19 -6.56 -1.72
CA SER A 75 1.15 -7.07 -1.43
C SER A 75 1.25 -7.61 -0.01
N ASP A 76 2.29 -8.42 0.21
CA ASP A 76 2.77 -8.66 1.56
C ASP A 76 3.42 -7.37 2.10
N PRO A 77 3.67 -7.28 3.41
CA PRO A 77 4.32 -6.09 3.95
C PRO A 77 5.68 -5.83 3.32
N VAL A 78 5.93 -4.59 2.96
CA VAL A 78 7.19 -4.15 2.34
C VAL A 78 7.87 -3.17 3.27
N LYS A 79 9.09 -3.47 3.67
CA LYS A 79 9.85 -2.58 4.54
C LYS A 79 10.55 -1.50 3.74
N THR A 80 10.40 -0.25 4.18
CA THR A 80 11.17 0.88 3.64
C THR A 80 11.69 1.70 4.81
N LYS A 81 12.39 2.79 4.51
CA LYS A 81 12.87 3.68 5.56
C LYS A 81 11.75 4.34 6.36
N PHE A 82 10.53 4.31 5.83
CA PHE A 82 9.37 4.91 6.49
C PHE A 82 8.64 3.96 7.44
N GLY A 83 8.87 2.66 7.29
CA GLY A 83 8.17 1.63 8.05
C GLY A 83 7.73 0.49 7.16
N TYR A 84 6.54 -0.05 7.42
CA TYR A 84 6.03 -1.19 6.67
C TYR A 84 4.79 -0.77 5.88
N HIS A 85 4.81 -1.07 4.58
CA HIS A 85 3.72 -0.72 3.66
C HIS A 85 2.98 -1.97 3.23
N ILE A 86 1.65 -1.90 3.20
CA ILE A 86 0.84 -2.89 2.51
C ILE A 86 0.27 -2.16 1.30
N ILE A 87 0.55 -2.66 0.10
CA ILE A 87 0.27 -1.96 -1.14
C ILE A 87 -0.84 -2.68 -1.90
N LYS A 88 -1.83 -1.92 -2.38
CA LYS A 88 -2.87 -2.46 -3.26
C LYS A 88 -2.78 -1.75 -4.59
N ARG A 89 -2.72 -2.51 -5.67
CA ARG A 89 -2.72 -1.92 -7.00
C ARG A 89 -4.14 -1.66 -7.46
N LEU A 90 -4.43 -0.41 -7.79
CA LEU A 90 -5.77 0.00 -8.20
C LEU A 90 -5.94 0.02 -9.72
N SER A 91 -4.85 0.33 -10.43
CA SER A 91 -4.96 0.40 -11.88
C SER A 91 -3.59 0.33 -12.53
#